data_5e9ce3c5b3e4fdeb403ef8e84b4b26d4
#
_entry.id   5e9ce3c5b3e4fdeb403ef8e84b4b26d4
#
_cell.length_a   1.000
_cell.length_b   1.000
_cell.length_c   1.000
_cell.angle_alpha   90.00
_cell.angle_beta   90.00
_cell.angle_gamma   90.00
#
_symmetry.space_group_name_H-M   'P 1'
#
loop_
_entity.id
_entity.type
_entity.pdbx_description
1 polymer ?
#
loop_
_entity_poly.entity_id
_entity_poly.type
_entity_poly.pdbx_seq_one_letter_code
_entity_poly.pdbx_strand_id
1 'polypeptide(L)'
;MIDQSKKSNSEDPLNWTNTLKALADESRLQIIHALLKRELTVQDLSDILNIKIYNISKHLKILEATGLVQKKKVGIQRIYHITESLKSRFSEHDQVLDLGCCKFMFGDTTKKETLTQLL
;
A
#
# COMPACT_ATOMS: atom_id res chain seq x y z
N MET A 1 1.82 -3.10 31.46
CA MET A 1 1.89 -3.92 30.72
C MET A 1 0.91 -3.89 29.70
N ILE A 2 -0.17 -4.33 29.87
CA ILE A 2 -1.13 -4.27 28.86
C ILE A 2 -1.37 -2.92 28.36
N ASP A 3 -1.16 -1.99 29.18
CA ASP A 3 -1.33 -0.64 28.79
C ASP A 3 -0.48 -0.22 27.67
N GLN A 4 0.68 -0.77 27.58
CA GLN A 4 1.54 -0.39 26.54
C GLN A 4 0.99 -0.81 25.24
N SER A 5 0.41 -1.95 25.17
CA SER A 5 -0.15 -2.40 23.94
C SER A 5 -1.22 -1.46 23.50
N LYS A 6 -2.02 -1.05 24.41
CA LYS A 6 -3.07 -0.16 24.08
C LYS A 6 -2.55 1.14 23.60
N LYS A 7 -1.51 1.62 24.21
CA LYS A 7 -0.94 2.83 23.79
C LYS A 7 -0.45 2.75 22.40
N SER A 8 0.21 1.71 22.06
CA SER A 8 0.70 1.54 20.72
C SER A 8 -0.42 1.60 19.74
N ASN A 9 -1.48 0.92 20.04
CA ASN A 9 -2.61 0.90 19.13
C ASN A 9 -3.21 2.27 18.93
N SER A 10 -3.27 3.05 19.95
CA SER A 10 -3.88 4.34 19.80
C SER A 10 -2.97 5.29 19.04
N GLU A 11 -1.68 5.10 19.14
CA GLU A 11 -0.77 5.96 18.43
C GLU A 11 -0.61 5.55 16.99
N ASP A 12 -0.75 4.26 16.70
CA ASP A 12 -0.58 3.76 15.36
C ASP A 12 -1.84 3.00 14.98
N PRO A 13 -2.69 3.63 14.20
CA PRO A 13 -3.95 3.00 13.82
C PRO A 13 -3.81 1.74 12.99
N LEU A 14 -2.63 1.45 12.49
CA LEU A 14 -2.46 0.26 11.67
C LEU A 14 -2.24 -0.97 12.55
N ASN A 15 -2.91 -2.04 12.16
CA ASN A 15 -2.71 -3.33 12.81
C ASN A 15 -1.69 -4.08 11.97
N TRP A 16 -0.52 -4.35 12.54
CA TRP A 16 0.57 -4.93 11.80
C TRP A 16 0.24 -6.27 11.16
N THR A 17 -0.45 -7.12 11.89
CA THR A 17 -0.80 -8.42 11.34
C THR A 17 -1.71 -8.28 10.13
N ASN A 18 -2.73 -7.45 10.25
CA ASN A 18 -3.64 -7.23 9.14
C ASN A 18 -2.95 -6.53 7.99
N THR A 19 -2.05 -5.60 8.31
CA THR A 19 -1.30 -4.90 7.29
C THR A 19 -0.45 -5.87 6.48
N LEU A 20 0.26 -6.76 7.18
CA LEU A 20 1.09 -7.73 6.49
C LEU A 20 0.27 -8.66 5.64
N LYS A 21 -0.88 -9.10 6.14
CA LYS A 21 -1.75 -9.96 5.35
C LYS A 21 -2.23 -9.26 4.09
N ALA A 22 -2.61 -8.01 4.23
CA ALA A 22 -3.09 -7.25 3.08
C ALA A 22 -2.00 -7.06 2.04
N LEU A 23 -0.77 -6.85 2.49
CA LEU A 23 0.34 -6.61 1.58
C LEU A 23 0.98 -7.90 1.07
N ALA A 24 0.59 -9.03 1.61
CA ALA A 24 1.14 -10.31 1.16
C ALA A 24 0.38 -10.82 -0.06
N ASP A 25 0.18 -9.94 -1.02
CA ASP A 25 -0.50 -10.27 -2.26
C ASP A 25 0.11 -9.36 -3.31
N GLU A 26 0.60 -9.96 -4.37
CA GLU A 26 1.31 -9.19 -5.39
C GLU A 26 0.49 -8.05 -5.98
N SER A 27 -0.76 -8.31 -6.29
CA SER A 27 -1.59 -7.26 -6.87
C SER A 27 -1.81 -6.11 -5.91
N ARG A 28 -2.06 -6.42 -4.65
CA ARG A 28 -2.27 -5.38 -3.66
C ARG A 28 -0.99 -4.57 -3.44
N LEU A 29 0.14 -5.25 -3.45
CA LEU A 29 1.40 -4.55 -3.30
C LEU A 29 1.64 -3.61 -4.48
N GLN A 30 1.28 -4.04 -5.68
CA GLN A 30 1.40 -3.19 -6.86
C GLN A 30 0.49 -1.98 -6.77
N ILE A 31 -0.72 -2.17 -6.26
CA ILE A 31 -1.65 -1.06 -6.07
C ILE A 31 -1.08 -0.05 -5.09
N ILE A 32 -0.55 -0.52 -3.98
CA ILE A 32 0.04 0.36 -2.98
C ILE A 32 1.21 1.12 -3.61
N HIS A 33 2.06 0.43 -4.34
CA HIS A 33 3.21 1.08 -4.96
C HIS A 33 2.76 2.19 -5.92
N ALA A 34 1.74 1.93 -6.71
CA ALA A 34 1.24 2.93 -7.63
C ALA A 34 0.65 4.13 -6.89
N LEU A 35 -0.09 3.87 -5.83
CA LEU A 35 -0.72 4.94 -5.06
C LEU A 35 0.29 5.75 -4.23
N LEU A 36 1.42 5.16 -3.92
CA LEU A 36 2.46 5.91 -3.22
C LEU A 36 3.02 7.02 -4.11
N LYS A 37 2.89 6.87 -5.42
CA LYS A 37 3.37 7.89 -6.34
C LYS A 37 2.36 9.00 -6.56
N ARG A 38 1.09 8.67 -6.61
CA ARG A 38 0.06 9.67 -6.78
C ARG A 38 -1.32 9.06 -6.56
N GLU A 39 -2.31 9.92 -6.41
CA GLU A 39 -3.70 9.47 -6.26
C GLU A 39 -4.21 8.99 -7.60
N LEU A 40 -5.01 7.95 -7.59
CA LEU A 40 -5.49 7.33 -8.82
C LEU A 40 -6.92 6.83 -8.66
N THR A 41 -7.63 6.75 -9.78
CA THR A 41 -8.97 6.15 -9.79
C THR A 41 -8.83 4.66 -10.02
N VAL A 42 -9.94 3.94 -9.89
CA VAL A 42 -9.96 2.51 -10.17
C VAL A 42 -9.57 2.26 -11.62
N GLN A 43 -10.08 3.10 -12.51
CA GLN A 43 -9.77 2.94 -13.93
C GLN A 43 -8.29 3.15 -14.19
N ASP A 44 -7.70 4.17 -13.55
CA ASP A 44 -6.28 4.42 -13.70
C ASP A 44 -5.46 3.23 -13.24
N LEU A 45 -5.83 2.66 -12.11
CA LEU A 45 -5.10 1.51 -11.58
C LEU A 45 -5.23 0.31 -12.51
N SER A 46 -6.42 0.11 -13.05
CA SER A 46 -6.65 -0.98 -13.97
C SER A 46 -5.77 -0.83 -15.21
N ASP A 47 -5.70 0.37 -15.73
CA ASP A 47 -4.91 0.64 -16.93
C ASP A 47 -3.41 0.50 -16.66
N ILE A 48 -2.95 1.08 -15.58
CA ILE A 48 -1.53 1.07 -15.26
C ILE A 48 -1.03 -0.33 -14.94
N LEU A 49 -1.80 -1.07 -14.17
CA LEU A 49 -1.36 -2.37 -13.69
C LEU A 49 -1.81 -3.53 -14.56
N ASN A 50 -2.67 -3.23 -15.53
CA ASN A 50 -3.21 -4.24 -16.41
C ASN A 50 -3.93 -5.33 -15.61
N ILE A 51 -4.75 -4.89 -14.68
CA ILE A 51 -5.57 -5.76 -13.85
C ILE A 51 -7.01 -5.35 -14.06
N LYS A 52 -7.89 -6.33 -14.14
CA LYS A 52 -9.30 -6.04 -14.40
C LYS A 52 -9.90 -5.17 -13.29
N ILE A 53 -10.76 -4.26 -13.71
CA ILE A 53 -11.42 -3.34 -12.78
C ILE A 53 -12.07 -4.07 -11.60
N TYR A 54 -12.73 -5.18 -11.89
CA TYR A 54 -13.40 -5.93 -10.85
C TYR A 54 -12.41 -6.38 -9.77
N ASN A 55 -11.24 -6.84 -10.20
CA ASN A 55 -10.24 -7.29 -9.25
C ASN A 55 -9.60 -6.13 -8.51
N ILE A 56 -9.38 -5.01 -9.20
CA ILE A 56 -8.87 -3.80 -8.55
C ILE A 56 -9.83 -3.40 -7.45
N SER A 57 -11.11 -3.38 -7.74
CA SER A 57 -12.11 -2.98 -6.74
C SER A 57 -12.10 -3.89 -5.53
N LYS A 58 -11.96 -5.18 -5.75
CA LYS A 58 -11.91 -6.13 -4.64
C LYS A 58 -10.69 -5.88 -3.77
N HIS A 59 -9.54 -5.69 -4.39
CA HIS A 59 -8.31 -5.44 -3.65
C HIS A 59 -8.38 -4.12 -2.89
N LEU A 60 -8.97 -3.10 -3.50
CA LEU A 60 -9.09 -1.81 -2.83
C LEU A 60 -9.97 -1.89 -1.59
N LYS A 61 -11.01 -2.73 -1.65
CA LYS A 61 -11.86 -2.90 -0.49
C LYS A 61 -11.08 -3.49 0.68
N ILE A 62 -10.25 -4.46 0.39
CA ILE A 62 -9.43 -5.06 1.44
C ILE A 62 -8.45 -4.03 1.99
N LEU A 63 -7.83 -3.25 1.10
CA LEU A 63 -6.87 -2.25 1.54
C LEU A 63 -7.54 -1.14 2.34
N GLU A 64 -8.77 -0.78 1.97
CA GLU A 64 -9.52 0.20 2.73
C GLU A 64 -9.84 -0.32 4.12
N ALA A 65 -10.28 -1.56 4.19
CA ALA A 65 -10.67 -2.16 5.46
C ALA A 65 -9.49 -2.27 6.42
N THR A 66 -8.28 -2.37 5.90
CA THR A 66 -7.11 -2.45 6.76
C THR A 66 -6.49 -1.10 7.05
N GLY A 67 -7.10 -0.04 6.55
CA GLY A 67 -6.62 1.31 6.84
C GLY A 67 -5.42 1.77 6.03
N LEU A 68 -5.16 1.11 4.91
CA LEU A 68 -4.00 1.44 4.09
C LEU A 68 -4.33 2.44 2.99
N VAL A 69 -5.56 2.44 2.50
CA VAL A 69 -5.98 3.41 1.49
C VAL A 69 -7.32 3.99 1.89
N GLN A 70 -7.61 5.15 1.32
CA GLN A 70 -8.89 5.82 1.49
C GLN A 70 -9.33 6.33 0.14
N LYS A 71 -10.61 6.60 0.01
CA LYS A 71 -11.11 7.17 -1.22
C LYS A 71 -11.78 8.49 -0.92
N LYS A 72 -11.78 9.38 -1.89
CA LYS A 72 -12.48 10.64 -1.78
C LYS A 72 -13.22 10.87 -3.07
N LYS A 73 -14.31 11.58 -2.97
CA LYS A 73 -15.13 11.85 -4.14
C LYS A 73 -14.73 13.18 -4.74
N VAL A 74 -14.50 13.18 -6.03
CA VAL A 74 -14.18 14.41 -6.74
C VAL A 74 -15.08 14.40 -7.95
N GLY A 75 -16.15 15.20 -7.89
CA GLY A 75 -17.16 15.13 -8.92
C GLY A 75 -17.85 13.80 -8.86
N ILE A 76 -17.89 13.12 -9.99
CA ILE A 76 -18.52 11.79 -10.05
C ILE A 76 -17.48 10.68 -9.90
N GLN A 77 -16.23 11.05 -9.75
CA GLN A 77 -15.17 10.05 -9.65
C GLN A 77 -14.78 9.81 -8.21
N ARG A 78 -14.27 8.62 -7.97
CA ARG A 78 -13.70 8.28 -6.68
C ARG A 78 -12.21 8.09 -6.87
N ILE A 79 -11.44 8.86 -6.11
CA ILE A 79 -9.99 8.82 -6.22
C ILE A 79 -9.43 8.19 -4.96
N TYR A 80 -8.54 7.24 -5.15
CA TYR A 80 -7.95 6.53 -4.02
C TYR A 80 -6.58 7.08 -3.70
N HIS A 81 -6.25 7.09 -2.42
CA HIS A 81 -4.96 7.59 -1.97
C HIS A 81 -4.51 6.81 -0.75
N ILE A 82 -3.21 6.87 -0.48
CA ILE A 82 -2.62 6.19 0.68
C ILE A 82 -2.97 6.98 1.92
N THR A 83 -3.29 6.28 3.01
CA THR A 83 -3.58 6.97 4.27
C THR A 83 -2.28 7.56 4.82
N GLU A 84 -2.44 8.57 5.65
CA GLU A 84 -1.28 9.22 6.26
C GLU A 84 -0.47 8.25 7.11
N SER A 85 -1.18 7.33 7.78
CA SER A 85 -0.50 6.35 8.60
C SER A 85 0.49 5.52 7.81
N LEU A 86 0.12 5.13 6.61
CA LEU A 86 1.01 4.33 5.78
C LEU A 86 2.02 5.22 5.08
N LYS A 87 1.57 6.38 4.61
CA LYS A 87 2.43 7.28 3.87
C LYS A 87 3.64 7.72 4.68
N SER A 88 3.44 7.94 5.96
CA SER A 88 4.52 8.40 6.82
C SER A 88 5.62 7.36 6.99
N ARG A 89 5.35 6.12 6.60
CA ARG A 89 6.35 5.06 6.71
C ARG A 89 7.09 4.80 5.41
N PHE A 90 6.79 5.59 4.39
CA PHE A 90 7.44 5.42 3.09
C PHE A 90 8.53 6.46 2.89
N SER A 91 9.71 6.00 2.50
CA SER A 91 10.82 6.89 2.16
C SER A 91 10.86 7.00 0.65
N GLU A 92 10.50 8.16 0.14
CA GLU A 92 10.48 8.39 -1.29
C GLU A 92 11.88 8.31 -1.88
N HIS A 93 12.84 8.79 -1.13
CA HIS A 93 14.21 8.80 -1.58
C HIS A 93 14.73 7.38 -1.80
N ASP A 94 14.46 6.49 -0.85
CA ASP A 94 14.94 5.12 -0.92
C ASP A 94 13.94 4.16 -1.52
N GLN A 95 12.72 4.59 -1.75
CA GLN A 95 11.65 3.73 -2.23
C GLN A 95 11.44 2.55 -1.28
N VAL A 96 11.44 2.84 0.00
CA VAL A 96 11.28 1.83 1.04
C VAL A 96 10.07 2.14 1.89
N LEU A 97 9.22 1.13 2.07
CA LEU A 97 8.09 1.23 2.98
C LEU A 97 8.48 0.45 4.23
N ASP A 98 8.73 1.18 5.31
CA ASP A 98 9.23 0.60 6.55
C ASP A 98 8.08 0.43 7.53
N LEU A 99 7.70 -0.81 7.75
CA LEU A 99 6.60 -1.12 8.66
C LEU A 99 7.07 -1.37 10.09
N GLY A 100 8.36 -1.28 10.32
CA GLY A 100 8.90 -1.51 11.66
C GLY A 100 9.30 -2.97 11.82
N CYS A 101 8.39 -3.88 11.55
CA CYS A 101 8.69 -5.29 11.64
C CYS A 101 9.40 -5.80 10.39
N CYS A 102 9.22 -5.10 9.28
CA CYS A 102 9.87 -5.48 8.03
C CYS A 102 9.82 -4.29 7.09
N LYS A 103 10.49 -4.41 5.98
CA LYS A 103 10.54 -3.33 4.99
C LYS A 103 10.24 -3.87 3.60
N PHE A 104 9.51 -3.08 2.83
CA PHE A 104 9.25 -3.42 1.44
C PHE A 104 10.06 -2.44 0.60
N MET A 105 10.90 -2.98 -0.27
CA MET A 105 11.75 -2.15 -1.09
C MET A 105 11.24 -2.15 -2.52
N PHE A 106 10.73 -1.02 -2.95
CA PHE A 106 10.19 -0.88 -4.29
C PHE A 106 11.26 -0.28 -5.19
N GLY A 107 12.32 -1.03 -5.42
CA GLY A 107 13.41 -0.54 -6.23
C GLY A 107 13.01 -0.44 -7.69
N ASP A 108 13.92 0.04 -8.51
CA ASP A 108 13.64 0.14 -9.92
C ASP A 108 13.85 -1.23 -10.57
N THR A 109 13.47 -1.32 -11.81
CA THR A 109 13.56 -2.56 -12.54
C THR A 109 14.97 -3.09 -12.67
N THR A 110 15.90 -2.21 -12.82
CA THR A 110 17.28 -2.60 -12.98
C THR A 110 17.76 -3.36 -11.76
N LYS A 111 17.49 -2.83 -10.60
CA LYS A 111 17.89 -3.50 -9.38
C LYS A 111 17.26 -4.85 -9.27
N LYS A 112 16.00 -4.92 -9.63
CA LYS A 112 15.28 -6.16 -9.55
C LYS A 112 15.91 -7.20 -10.45
N GLU A 113 16.29 -6.82 -11.64
CA GLU A 113 16.92 -7.73 -12.55
C GLU A 113 18.25 -8.19 -12.03
N THR A 114 19.00 -7.32 -11.42
CA THR A 114 20.29 -7.66 -10.86
C THR A 114 20.12 -8.72 -9.79
N LEU A 115 19.17 -8.55 -8.95
CA LEU A 115 18.91 -9.52 -7.89
C LEU A 115 18.54 -10.87 -8.48
N THR A 116 17.74 -10.87 -9.51
CA THR A 116 17.34 -12.08 -10.16
C THR A 116 18.54 -12.81 -10.70
N GLN A 117 19.45 -12.09 -11.26
CA GLN A 117 20.64 -12.70 -11.80
C GLN A 117 21.51 -13.34 -10.72
N LEU A 118 21.53 -12.77 -9.56
CA LEU A 118 22.32 -13.32 -8.49
C LEU A 118 21.72 -14.62 -7.97
N LEU A 119 20.48 -14.79 -8.14
CA LEU A 119 19.82 -16.00 -7.69
C LEU A 119 19.99 -17.13 -8.67
#